data_b14dd1dee9b1c4c454ba29349fbe5c18
#
_entry.id   b14dd1dee9b1c4c454ba29349fbe5c18
#
_cell.length_a   1.000
_cell.length_b   1.000
_cell.length_c   1.000
_cell.angle_alpha   90.00
_cell.angle_beta   90.00
_cell.angle_gamma   90.00
#
_symmetry.space_group_name_H-M   'P 1'
#
loop_
_entity.id
_entity.type
_entity.pdbx_description
1 polymer ?
#
loop_
_entity_poly.entity_id
_entity_poly.type
_entity_poly.pdbx_seq_one_letter_code
_entity_poly.pdbx_strand_id
1 'polypeptide(L)'
;MEEKITKYVTEKRAAIFLVFLAAFFAGNIAAACVTKYQGAGERRIGISDRTEMKDGNNADASENAGNKEAEAAEVSGSTVLWEAAEGNWGLSFQEEGKPPVANATFEELAKYNAYYAENTEEKRIYLTFDCGYENGNTPAILEALKKHQAPATFFVVGNFVKDNPELVQQMLSEHHTVGNHTEHHPDMSQMADLVSFQKEIGGLESLFREATGQEISKYYRPPQGKYSEANLKMAQELGYKTFFWSLAYVDWYADNQPTKEEAFEKLLGRIHPGALVLLHNTSPTTAAILDELLTKWEEMGYSFGTLEELAASFV
;
A
#
# COMPACT_ATOMS: atom_id res chain seq x y z
N MET A 1 -24.69 -43.03 17.86
CA MET A 1 -24.63 -42.14 16.69
C MET A 1 -23.49 -41.14 16.83
N GLU A 2 -23.26 -40.58 17.99
CA GLU A 2 -22.16 -39.63 18.30
C GLU A 2 -20.75 -40.24 18.10
N GLU A 3 -20.54 -41.47 18.48
CA GLU A 3 -19.23 -42.14 18.37
C GLU A 3 -18.76 -42.31 16.90
N LYS A 4 -19.72 -42.50 15.96
CA LYS A 4 -19.42 -42.59 14.52
C LYS A 4 -19.07 -41.22 13.92
N ILE A 5 -19.70 -40.16 14.41
CA ILE A 5 -19.44 -38.78 13.96
C ILE A 5 -18.07 -38.32 14.44
N THR A 6 -17.72 -38.61 15.71
CA THR A 6 -16.41 -38.25 16.27
C THR A 6 -15.27 -38.97 15.55
N LYS A 7 -15.42 -40.26 15.23
CA LYS A 7 -14.43 -41.03 14.47
C LYS A 7 -14.24 -40.46 13.05
N TYR A 8 -15.34 -40.10 12.34
CA TYR A 8 -15.28 -39.54 10.99
C TYR A 8 -14.59 -38.17 10.96
N VAL A 9 -14.85 -37.31 11.96
CA VAL A 9 -14.21 -35.98 12.06
C VAL A 9 -12.71 -36.13 12.35
N THR A 10 -12.32 -37.08 13.19
CA THR A 10 -10.90 -37.34 13.54
C THR A 10 -10.13 -37.87 12.34
N GLU A 11 -10.72 -38.82 11.58
CA GLU A 11 -10.11 -39.37 10.37
C GLU A 11 -9.94 -38.32 9.27
N LYS A 12 -10.92 -37.39 9.06
CA LYS A 12 -10.79 -36.27 8.11
C LYS A 12 -9.71 -35.24 8.52
N ARG A 13 -9.60 -34.95 9.81
CA ARG A 13 -8.54 -34.04 10.32
C ARG A 13 -7.15 -34.62 10.11
N ALA A 14 -6.98 -35.92 10.34
CA ALA A 14 -5.72 -36.61 10.08
C ALA A 14 -5.34 -36.65 8.59
N ALA A 15 -6.32 -36.83 7.69
CA ALA A 15 -6.10 -36.82 6.26
C ALA A 15 -5.71 -35.43 5.75
N ILE A 16 -6.34 -34.36 6.25
CA ILE A 16 -6.00 -32.96 5.91
C ILE A 16 -4.57 -32.63 6.38
N PHE A 17 -4.20 -33.09 7.60
CA PHE A 17 -2.84 -32.83 8.11
C PHE A 17 -1.76 -33.53 7.28
N LEU A 18 -2.03 -34.74 6.78
CA LEU A 18 -1.11 -35.48 5.90
C LEU A 18 -0.94 -34.81 4.53
N VAL A 19 -2.01 -34.20 3.97
CA VAL A 19 -1.94 -33.47 2.70
C VAL A 19 -1.11 -32.19 2.86
N PHE A 20 -1.25 -31.46 3.96
CA PHE A 20 -0.40 -30.29 4.25
C PHE A 20 1.06 -30.65 4.45
N LEU A 21 1.35 -31.79 5.11
CA LEU A 21 2.72 -32.26 5.29
C LEU A 21 3.37 -32.64 3.96
N ALA A 22 2.64 -33.29 3.05
CA ALA A 22 3.12 -33.67 1.72
C ALA A 22 3.38 -32.44 0.84
N ALA A 23 2.54 -31.40 0.91
CA ALA A 23 2.73 -30.15 0.19
C ALA A 23 3.94 -29.36 0.69
N PHE A 24 4.20 -29.39 2.01
CA PHE A 24 5.38 -28.75 2.61
C PHE A 24 6.69 -29.41 2.17
N PHE A 25 6.74 -30.75 2.10
CA PHE A 25 7.90 -31.48 1.61
C PHE A 25 8.13 -31.31 0.11
N ALA A 26 7.08 -31.25 -0.72
CA ALA A 26 7.20 -31.03 -2.14
C ALA A 26 7.71 -29.60 -2.46
N GLY A 27 7.28 -28.58 -1.71
CA GLY A 27 7.76 -27.22 -1.83
C GLY A 27 9.26 -27.07 -1.52
N ASN A 28 9.75 -27.76 -0.48
CA ASN A 28 11.16 -27.73 -0.10
C ASN A 28 12.08 -28.48 -1.09
N ILE A 29 11.58 -29.52 -1.77
CA ILE A 29 12.35 -30.23 -2.80
C ILE A 29 12.48 -29.35 -4.06
N ALA A 30 11.45 -28.60 -4.44
CA ALA A 30 11.50 -27.66 -5.57
C ALA A 30 12.48 -26.50 -5.31
N ALA A 31 12.52 -25.95 -4.09
CA ALA A 31 13.46 -24.91 -3.71
C ALA A 31 14.92 -25.40 -3.72
N ALA A 32 15.17 -26.63 -3.29
CA ALA A 32 16.52 -27.24 -3.30
C ALA A 32 17.02 -27.58 -4.72
N CYS A 33 16.12 -27.84 -5.68
CA CYS A 33 16.50 -28.05 -7.09
C CYS A 33 16.85 -26.75 -7.81
N VAL A 34 16.17 -25.63 -7.49
CA VAL A 34 16.44 -24.33 -8.10
C VAL A 34 17.82 -23.78 -7.68
N THR A 35 18.20 -23.95 -6.41
CA THR A 35 19.51 -23.51 -5.91
C THR A 35 20.67 -24.33 -6.48
N LYS A 36 20.44 -25.57 -6.91
CA LYS A 36 21.47 -26.43 -7.51
C LYS A 36 21.73 -26.13 -9.02
N TYR A 37 20.78 -25.48 -9.69
CA TYR A 37 20.91 -25.11 -11.12
C TYR A 37 21.53 -23.74 -11.34
N GLN A 38 21.61 -22.87 -10.34
CA GLN A 38 22.24 -21.55 -10.43
C GLN A 38 23.74 -21.54 -10.17
N GLY A 39 24.35 -22.67 -9.78
CA GLY A 39 25.78 -22.78 -9.44
C GLY A 39 26.71 -23.31 -10.53
N ALA A 40 26.24 -23.51 -11.77
CA ALA A 40 27.02 -24.16 -12.82
C ALA A 40 27.15 -23.34 -14.11
N GLY A 41 27.63 -22.11 -14.03
CA GLY A 41 27.73 -21.25 -15.22
C GLY A 41 28.75 -20.12 -15.13
N GLU A 42 29.90 -20.32 -14.55
CA GLU A 42 31.05 -19.42 -14.81
C GLU A 42 32.32 -20.22 -15.08
N ARG A 43 32.64 -20.38 -16.34
CA ARG A 43 33.99 -20.72 -16.78
C ARG A 43 34.54 -19.58 -17.63
N ARG A 44 35.57 -18.93 -17.08
CA ARG A 44 36.43 -17.94 -17.71
C ARG A 44 37.01 -18.46 -19.02
N ILE A 45 36.99 -17.62 -20.05
CA ILE A 45 37.98 -17.71 -21.14
C ILE A 45 38.73 -16.39 -21.16
N GLY A 46 39.98 -16.41 -20.75
CA GLY A 46 40.91 -15.34 -20.98
C GLY A 46 41.59 -15.55 -22.32
N ILE A 47 41.75 -14.48 -23.09
CA ILE A 47 42.77 -14.39 -24.14
C ILE A 47 43.37 -12.99 -24.05
N SER A 48 44.68 -12.99 -23.79
CA SER A 48 45.63 -11.91 -23.95
C SER A 48 45.84 -11.66 -25.46
N ASP A 49 45.97 -10.44 -25.93
CA ASP A 49 47.25 -10.01 -26.46
C ASP A 49 47.28 -8.52 -26.85
N ARG A 50 48.41 -8.00 -26.63
CA ARG A 50 49.07 -6.73 -26.82
C ARG A 50 49.09 -6.29 -28.29
N THR A 51 49.03 -4.97 -28.57
CA THR A 51 50.06 -4.25 -29.36
C THR A 51 49.92 -2.73 -29.18
N GLU A 52 51.06 -2.14 -28.87
CA GLU A 52 51.37 -0.70 -28.86
C GLU A 52 51.51 -0.15 -30.30
N MET A 53 51.29 1.17 -30.46
CA MET A 53 52.15 2.17 -31.15
C MET A 53 51.37 3.49 -31.23
N LYS A 54 51.80 4.50 -30.59
CA LYS A 54 52.75 5.60 -30.79
C LYS A 54 52.43 6.61 -31.90
N ASP A 55 52.40 7.85 -31.40
CA ASP A 55 52.91 9.15 -31.90
C ASP A 55 52.18 9.92 -33.00
N GLY A 56 52.02 11.20 -32.72
CA GLY A 56 52.12 12.24 -33.69
C GLY A 56 51.35 13.54 -33.41
N ASN A 57 51.94 14.41 -32.65
CA ASN A 57 52.06 15.88 -32.64
C ASN A 57 51.31 16.74 -33.69
N ASN A 58 50.91 17.85 -33.19
CA ASN A 58 51.09 19.29 -33.48
C ASN A 58 49.90 20.09 -33.99
N ALA A 59 49.55 21.03 -33.16
CA ALA A 59 49.75 22.52 -33.22
C ALA A 59 48.79 23.30 -34.15
N ASP A 60 48.10 24.17 -33.60
CA ASP A 60 48.20 25.63 -33.50
C ASP A 60 46.99 26.47 -34.02
N ALA A 61 46.77 27.51 -33.28
CA ALA A 61 46.25 28.82 -33.56
C ALA A 61 44.74 29.16 -33.61
N SER A 62 44.35 29.87 -32.54
CA SER A 62 43.64 31.18 -32.45
C SER A 62 42.36 31.38 -33.29
N GLU A 63 41.32 31.95 -32.81
CA GLU A 63 40.99 33.21 -32.18
C GLU A 63 39.51 33.30 -31.81
N ASN A 64 39.28 33.70 -30.61
CA ASN A 64 38.36 34.74 -30.12
C ASN A 64 37.02 35.01 -30.82
N ALA A 65 35.91 34.75 -30.10
CA ALA A 65 34.81 35.69 -29.97
C ALA A 65 33.84 35.25 -28.85
N GLY A 66 33.69 36.13 -27.88
CA GLY A 66 32.90 35.93 -26.69
C GLY A 66 31.43 35.65 -26.92
N ASN A 67 30.92 34.81 -26.05
CA ASN A 67 29.50 34.86 -25.76
C ASN A 67 29.23 34.48 -24.30
N LYS A 68 28.30 35.20 -23.74
CA LYS A 68 27.89 35.28 -22.36
C LYS A 68 27.66 33.89 -21.74
N GLU A 69 28.31 33.67 -20.61
CA GLU A 69 27.96 32.65 -19.63
C GLU A 69 26.51 32.82 -19.18
N ALA A 70 25.68 31.86 -19.51
CA ALA A 70 24.49 31.55 -18.73
C ALA A 70 24.91 30.54 -17.65
N GLU A 71 25.01 31.01 -16.44
CA GLU A 71 25.22 30.20 -15.25
C GLU A 71 24.11 29.16 -15.16
N ALA A 72 24.40 27.94 -15.60
CA ALA A 72 23.62 26.78 -15.23
C ALA A 72 23.98 26.46 -13.79
N ALA A 73 23.08 26.76 -12.88
CA ALA A 73 23.16 26.29 -11.50
C ALA A 73 23.23 24.77 -11.52
N GLU A 74 24.42 24.22 -11.30
CA GLU A 74 24.58 22.82 -10.93
C GLU A 74 23.86 22.61 -9.60
N VAL A 75 22.66 22.05 -9.67
CA VAL A 75 22.03 21.43 -8.52
C VAL A 75 22.87 20.18 -8.21
N SER A 76 23.85 20.35 -7.34
CA SER A 76 24.54 19.26 -6.70
C SER A 76 23.52 18.48 -5.85
N GLY A 77 22.78 17.59 -6.50
CA GLY A 77 21.90 16.65 -5.84
C GLY A 77 22.74 15.62 -5.12
N SER A 78 23.08 15.89 -3.87
CA SER A 78 23.54 14.84 -2.97
C SER A 78 22.41 13.83 -2.84
N THR A 79 22.55 12.70 -3.53
CA THR A 79 21.65 11.57 -3.38
C THR A 79 21.87 11.00 -1.98
N VAL A 80 21.02 11.36 -1.04
CA VAL A 80 21.04 10.78 0.30
C VAL A 80 20.49 9.36 0.17
N LEU A 81 21.36 8.36 0.32
CA LEU A 81 20.96 6.96 0.39
C LEU A 81 20.51 6.68 1.83
N TRP A 82 19.32 6.11 1.97
CA TRP A 82 18.74 5.69 3.23
C TRP A 82 18.89 4.18 3.40
N GLU A 83 19.13 3.70 4.61
CA GLU A 83 19.09 2.26 4.87
C GLU A 83 17.62 1.79 4.77
N ALA A 84 17.34 0.96 3.76
CA ALA A 84 16.05 0.31 3.62
C ALA A 84 16.02 -0.91 4.57
N ALA A 85 15.16 -0.83 5.59
CA ALA A 85 14.85 -1.99 6.42
C ALA A 85 13.47 -2.52 6.02
N GLU A 86 13.37 -3.82 5.75
CA GLU A 86 12.08 -4.44 5.46
C GLU A 86 11.17 -4.37 6.69
N GLY A 87 10.04 -3.68 6.58
CA GLY A 87 8.97 -3.65 7.57
C GLY A 87 7.63 -3.90 6.90
N ASN A 88 6.84 -4.82 7.44
CA ASN A 88 5.45 -4.98 7.08
C ASN A 88 4.60 -4.40 8.19
N TRP A 89 3.59 -3.60 7.83
CA TRP A 89 2.59 -3.17 8.79
C TRP A 89 1.84 -4.38 9.36
N GLY A 90 1.83 -4.52 10.66
CA GLY A 90 1.27 -5.68 11.36
C GLY A 90 0.44 -5.29 12.58
N LEU A 91 -0.67 -5.99 12.78
CA LEU A 91 -1.63 -5.76 13.87
C LEU A 91 -1.86 -7.06 14.65
N SER A 92 -1.92 -6.94 15.97
CA SER A 92 -2.29 -8.02 16.88
C SER A 92 -3.52 -7.63 17.68
N PHE A 93 -4.65 -8.27 17.39
CA PHE A 93 -5.92 -8.04 18.09
C PHE A 93 -5.93 -8.82 19.40
N GLN A 94 -6.05 -8.14 20.52
CA GLN A 94 -5.97 -8.69 21.86
C GLN A 94 -7.34 -8.80 22.53
N GLU A 95 -8.19 -7.79 22.33
CA GLU A 95 -9.49 -7.66 22.98
C GLU A 95 -10.49 -7.04 22.00
N GLU A 96 -11.74 -7.54 22.04
CA GLU A 96 -12.82 -7.03 21.20
C GLU A 96 -13.15 -5.57 21.58
N GLY A 97 -13.39 -4.73 20.59
CA GLY A 97 -13.73 -3.31 20.78
C GLY A 97 -12.56 -2.43 21.23
N LYS A 98 -11.34 -2.95 21.27
CA LYS A 98 -10.12 -2.21 21.63
C LYS A 98 -9.18 -2.06 20.44
N PRO A 99 -8.40 -0.96 20.40
CA PRO A 99 -7.35 -0.81 19.39
C PRO A 99 -6.39 -1.99 19.41
N PRO A 100 -5.97 -2.52 18.25
CA PRO A 100 -4.97 -3.57 18.18
C PRO A 100 -3.60 -3.04 18.59
N VAL A 101 -2.73 -3.94 19.04
CA VAL A 101 -1.30 -3.65 19.17
C VAL A 101 -0.68 -3.68 17.78
N ALA A 102 -0.11 -2.56 17.36
CA ALA A 102 0.63 -2.43 16.11
C ALA A 102 2.14 -2.68 16.32
N ASN A 103 2.86 -2.93 15.23
CA ASN A 103 4.32 -3.07 15.27
C ASN A 103 5.09 -1.74 15.30
N ALA A 104 4.39 -0.60 15.31
CA ALA A 104 4.92 0.72 15.63
C ALA A 104 3.93 1.50 16.49
N THR A 105 4.41 2.34 17.39
CA THR A 105 3.58 3.17 18.26
C THR A 105 3.10 4.45 17.56
N PHE A 106 2.10 5.12 18.16
CA PHE A 106 1.65 6.43 17.69
C PHE A 106 2.79 7.45 17.67
N GLU A 107 3.62 7.47 18.74
CA GLU A 107 4.72 8.40 18.89
C GLU A 107 5.86 8.15 17.88
N GLU A 108 6.11 6.90 17.53
CA GLU A 108 7.10 6.54 16.50
C GLU A 108 6.64 7.00 15.12
N LEU A 109 5.39 6.74 14.77
CA LEU A 109 4.83 7.12 13.47
C LEU A 109 4.62 8.64 13.34
N ALA A 110 4.22 9.32 14.42
CA ALA A 110 3.99 10.77 14.41
C ALA A 110 5.23 11.58 14.00
N LYS A 111 6.45 11.07 14.28
CA LYS A 111 7.71 11.68 13.84
C LYS A 111 7.79 11.84 12.32
N TYR A 112 7.05 11.03 11.57
CA TYR A 112 7.04 10.98 10.11
C TYR A 112 5.71 11.40 9.50
N ASN A 113 4.83 12.05 10.27
CA ASN A 113 3.44 12.33 9.85
C ASN A 113 2.72 11.05 9.37
N ALA A 114 2.90 9.95 10.11
CA ALA A 114 2.28 8.68 9.81
C ALA A 114 1.25 8.28 10.87
N TYR A 115 0.14 7.68 10.46
CA TYR A 115 -1.02 7.42 11.30
C TYR A 115 -1.61 6.05 10.98
N TYR A 116 -2.25 5.39 11.96
CA TYR A 116 -2.97 4.13 11.75
C TYR A 116 -4.31 4.05 12.48
N ALA A 117 -4.55 4.93 13.42
CA ALA A 117 -5.79 5.11 14.16
C ALA A 117 -5.77 6.48 14.85
N GLU A 118 -6.89 6.94 15.38
CA GLU A 118 -6.97 8.03 16.32
C GLU A 118 -6.91 7.48 17.75
N ASN A 119 -6.14 8.12 18.64
CA ASN A 119 -6.09 7.77 20.05
C ASN A 119 -7.23 8.50 20.78
N THR A 120 -8.43 7.93 20.79
CA THR A 120 -9.65 8.55 21.29
C THR A 120 -10.60 7.52 21.89
N GLU A 121 -11.45 7.94 22.81
CA GLU A 121 -12.62 7.17 23.29
C GLU A 121 -13.90 7.54 22.49
N GLU A 122 -13.84 8.53 21.60
CA GLU A 122 -14.95 8.91 20.76
C GLU A 122 -15.21 7.84 19.70
N LYS A 123 -16.46 7.40 19.57
CA LYS A 123 -16.85 6.41 18.57
C LYS A 123 -16.93 7.06 17.17
N ARG A 124 -15.77 7.48 16.67
CA ARG A 124 -15.56 7.94 15.30
C ARG A 124 -14.64 6.96 14.59
N ILE A 125 -14.93 6.65 13.35
CA ILE A 125 -14.11 5.76 12.51
C ILE A 125 -13.86 6.39 11.14
N TYR A 126 -12.81 5.95 10.48
CA TYR A 126 -12.29 6.51 9.25
C TYR A 126 -12.26 5.44 8.17
N LEU A 127 -13.07 5.61 7.13
CA LEU A 127 -13.22 4.64 6.05
C LEU A 127 -12.18 4.88 4.97
N THR A 128 -11.44 3.84 4.61
CA THR A 128 -10.47 3.90 3.51
C THR A 128 -10.57 2.70 2.60
N PHE A 129 -10.35 2.93 1.30
CA PHE A 129 -10.38 1.90 0.27
C PHE A 129 -9.10 1.94 -0.54
N ASP A 130 -8.42 0.79 -0.68
CA ASP A 130 -7.32 0.65 -1.62
C ASP A 130 -7.86 0.18 -2.97
N CYS A 131 -7.58 0.97 -4.03
CA CYS A 131 -8.16 0.81 -5.35
C CYS A 131 -7.08 0.50 -6.39
N GLY A 132 -6.85 -0.81 -6.61
CA GLY A 132 -5.87 -1.31 -7.56
C GLY A 132 -6.39 -1.33 -9.01
N TYR A 133 -7.61 -1.79 -9.20
CA TYR A 133 -8.33 -1.85 -10.49
C TYR A 133 -9.84 -1.84 -10.25
N GLU A 134 -10.64 -1.62 -11.29
CA GLU A 134 -12.09 -1.69 -11.23
C GLU A 134 -12.61 -3.04 -11.77
N ASN A 135 -13.57 -3.62 -11.06
CA ASN A 135 -14.21 -4.89 -11.45
C ASN A 135 -15.74 -4.87 -11.27
N GLY A 136 -16.34 -3.68 -11.25
CA GLY A 136 -17.79 -3.46 -11.13
C GLY A 136 -18.30 -3.18 -9.73
N ASN A 137 -17.42 -3.14 -8.72
CA ASN A 137 -17.84 -2.98 -7.32
C ASN A 137 -17.85 -1.52 -6.82
N THR A 138 -16.99 -0.66 -7.36
CA THR A 138 -16.84 0.73 -6.89
C THR A 138 -18.15 1.54 -6.92
N PRO A 139 -19.02 1.42 -7.95
CA PRO A 139 -20.31 2.13 -7.94
C PRO A 139 -21.20 1.78 -6.75
N ALA A 140 -21.28 0.50 -6.37
CA ALA A 140 -22.08 0.06 -5.22
C ALA A 140 -21.49 0.57 -3.88
N ILE A 141 -20.16 0.63 -3.79
CA ILE A 141 -19.46 1.20 -2.63
C ILE A 141 -19.80 2.69 -2.50
N LEU A 142 -19.70 3.47 -3.58
CA LEU A 142 -20.02 4.89 -3.57
C LEU A 142 -21.51 5.14 -3.24
N GLU A 143 -22.43 4.32 -3.75
CA GLU A 143 -23.86 4.41 -3.42
C GLU A 143 -24.12 4.18 -1.91
N ALA A 144 -23.47 3.17 -1.32
CA ALA A 144 -23.58 2.91 0.11
C ALA A 144 -23.03 4.08 0.94
N LEU A 145 -21.83 4.59 0.63
CA LEU A 145 -21.24 5.74 1.30
C LEU A 145 -22.11 6.98 1.22
N LYS A 146 -22.68 7.25 0.04
CA LYS A 146 -23.59 8.39 -0.18
C LYS A 146 -24.88 8.27 0.65
N LYS A 147 -25.47 7.07 0.73
CA LYS A 147 -26.68 6.81 1.53
C LYS A 147 -26.46 7.13 2.99
N HIS A 148 -25.30 6.79 3.55
CA HIS A 148 -24.93 7.02 4.94
C HIS A 148 -24.24 8.37 5.18
N GLN A 149 -24.06 9.20 4.13
CA GLN A 149 -23.29 10.44 4.20
C GLN A 149 -21.90 10.23 4.81
N ALA A 150 -21.31 9.05 4.59
CA ALA A 150 -20.06 8.62 5.16
C ALA A 150 -18.89 9.10 4.28
N PRO A 151 -18.03 10.01 4.75
CA PRO A 151 -16.83 10.38 4.03
C PRO A 151 -15.86 9.20 3.98
N ALA A 152 -15.13 9.07 2.88
CA ALA A 152 -14.10 8.05 2.74
C ALA A 152 -12.87 8.60 2.02
N THR A 153 -11.73 7.92 2.19
CA THR A 153 -10.53 8.17 1.40
C THR A 153 -10.23 6.96 0.52
N PHE A 154 -10.08 7.19 -0.78
CA PHE A 154 -9.71 6.18 -1.77
C PHE A 154 -8.23 6.33 -2.11
N PHE A 155 -7.41 5.36 -1.75
CA PHE A 155 -6.00 5.29 -2.14
C PHE A 155 -5.91 4.57 -3.48
N VAL A 156 -5.71 5.34 -4.55
CA VAL A 156 -5.74 4.84 -5.93
C VAL A 156 -4.35 4.61 -6.49
N VAL A 157 -4.22 3.61 -7.37
CA VAL A 157 -3.01 3.39 -8.17
C VAL A 157 -3.17 3.97 -9.59
N GLY A 158 -2.05 4.09 -10.32
CA GLY A 158 -2.03 4.67 -11.66
C GLY A 158 -3.00 4.04 -12.63
N ASN A 159 -3.08 2.71 -12.69
CA ASN A 159 -4.00 1.99 -13.57
C ASN A 159 -5.47 2.32 -13.26
N PHE A 160 -5.83 2.40 -11.97
CA PHE A 160 -7.21 2.75 -11.60
C PHE A 160 -7.60 4.13 -12.12
N VAL A 161 -6.73 5.14 -11.93
CA VAL A 161 -6.97 6.52 -12.39
C VAL A 161 -7.06 6.59 -13.92
N LYS A 162 -6.16 5.91 -14.62
CA LYS A 162 -6.08 5.92 -16.08
C LYS A 162 -7.28 5.26 -16.74
N ASP A 163 -7.71 4.12 -16.19
CA ASP A 163 -8.74 3.28 -16.79
C ASP A 163 -10.16 3.70 -16.37
N ASN A 164 -10.31 4.46 -15.24
CA ASN A 164 -11.61 4.83 -14.67
C ASN A 164 -11.64 6.30 -14.20
N PRO A 165 -11.29 7.27 -15.06
CA PRO A 165 -11.25 8.68 -14.66
C PRO A 165 -12.62 9.22 -14.21
N GLU A 166 -13.72 8.66 -14.74
CA GLU A 166 -15.08 9.03 -14.34
C GLU A 166 -15.41 8.64 -12.90
N LEU A 167 -14.93 7.49 -12.42
CA LEU A 167 -15.10 7.08 -11.03
C LEU A 167 -14.28 7.95 -10.08
N VAL A 168 -13.07 8.33 -10.49
CA VAL A 168 -12.24 9.28 -9.71
C VAL A 168 -12.93 10.64 -9.60
N GLN A 169 -13.51 11.13 -10.70
CA GLN A 169 -14.29 12.38 -10.69
C GLN A 169 -15.57 12.25 -9.84
N GLN A 170 -16.22 11.08 -9.85
CA GLN A 170 -17.38 10.81 -8.99
C GLN A 170 -16.98 10.85 -7.51
N MET A 171 -15.88 10.19 -7.11
CA MET A 171 -15.36 10.25 -5.73
C MET A 171 -15.18 11.69 -5.27
N LEU A 172 -14.55 12.55 -6.09
CA LEU A 172 -14.35 13.96 -5.78
C LEU A 172 -15.65 14.74 -5.69
N SER A 173 -16.58 14.53 -6.62
CA SER A 173 -17.88 15.21 -6.65
C SER A 173 -18.81 14.83 -5.50
N GLU A 174 -18.61 13.64 -4.94
CA GLU A 174 -19.31 13.14 -3.75
C GLU A 174 -18.56 13.44 -2.44
N HIS A 175 -17.55 14.34 -2.51
CA HIS A 175 -16.77 14.85 -1.38
C HIS A 175 -15.90 13.81 -0.67
N HIS A 176 -15.53 12.73 -1.36
CA HIS A 176 -14.51 11.81 -0.89
C HIS A 176 -13.11 12.35 -1.17
N THR A 177 -12.14 11.92 -0.36
CA THR A 177 -10.74 12.23 -0.59
C THR A 177 -10.11 11.15 -1.47
N VAL A 178 -9.27 11.56 -2.44
CA VAL A 178 -8.47 10.63 -3.22
C VAL A 178 -7.00 10.79 -2.81
N GLY A 179 -6.40 9.70 -2.35
CA GLY A 179 -5.01 9.61 -1.88
C GLY A 179 -4.12 8.80 -2.82
N ASN A 180 -2.82 8.93 -2.61
CA ASN A 180 -1.78 8.31 -3.42
C ASN A 180 -1.43 6.91 -2.93
N HIS A 181 -1.60 5.89 -3.80
CA HIS A 181 -1.17 4.51 -3.57
C HIS A 181 -0.09 4.07 -4.56
N THR A 182 0.71 5.02 -5.06
CA THR A 182 1.76 4.91 -6.08
C THR A 182 1.23 4.69 -7.51
N GLU A 183 2.10 4.89 -8.50
CA GLU A 183 1.74 4.67 -9.90
C GLU A 183 1.59 3.18 -10.24
N HIS A 184 2.54 2.33 -9.80
CA HIS A 184 2.63 0.92 -10.22
C HIS A 184 2.46 -0.09 -9.08
N HIS A 185 2.18 0.35 -7.86
CA HIS A 185 2.02 -0.50 -6.67
C HIS A 185 3.25 -1.37 -6.33
N PRO A 186 4.49 -0.85 -6.41
CA PRO A 186 5.69 -1.61 -6.07
C PRO A 186 5.84 -1.77 -4.55
N ASP A 187 6.77 -2.63 -4.15
CA ASP A 187 7.26 -2.66 -2.77
C ASP A 187 8.13 -1.42 -2.50
N MET A 188 7.51 -0.39 -1.92
CA MET A 188 8.18 0.89 -1.66
C MET A 188 9.28 0.78 -0.61
N SER A 189 9.25 -0.23 0.27
CA SER A 189 10.30 -0.45 1.29
C SER A 189 11.67 -0.73 0.67
N GLN A 190 11.69 -1.21 -0.58
CA GLN A 190 12.91 -1.49 -1.33
C GLN A 190 13.51 -0.25 -2.01
N MET A 191 12.81 0.89 -1.98
CA MET A 191 13.32 2.12 -2.58
C MET A 191 14.23 2.85 -1.61
N ALA A 192 15.53 2.85 -1.90
CA ALA A 192 16.57 3.40 -1.04
C ALA A 192 16.87 4.88 -1.30
N ASP A 193 16.31 5.49 -2.35
CA ASP A 193 16.57 6.88 -2.71
C ASP A 193 15.29 7.68 -3.01
N LEU A 194 15.35 8.97 -2.70
CA LEU A 194 14.23 9.90 -2.85
C LEU A 194 13.77 10.05 -4.31
N VAL A 195 14.68 9.95 -5.27
CA VAL A 195 14.35 10.15 -6.70
C VAL A 195 13.46 9.01 -7.19
N SER A 196 13.82 7.76 -6.88
CA SER A 196 13.02 6.58 -7.22
C SER A 196 11.67 6.60 -6.50
N PHE A 197 11.66 6.96 -5.23
CA PHE A 197 10.43 7.12 -4.44
C PHE A 197 9.51 8.20 -5.03
N GLN A 198 10.08 9.40 -5.32
CA GLN A 198 9.35 10.52 -5.90
C GLN A 198 8.80 10.20 -7.28
N LYS A 199 9.46 9.36 -8.07
CA LYS A 199 8.99 8.95 -9.39
C LYS A 199 7.67 8.19 -9.29
N GLU A 200 7.54 7.24 -8.38
CA GLU A 200 6.30 6.48 -8.16
C GLU A 200 5.16 7.38 -7.64
N ILE A 201 5.47 8.27 -6.70
CA ILE A 201 4.48 9.22 -6.15
C ILE A 201 4.05 10.23 -7.21
N GLY A 202 5.02 10.87 -7.90
CA GLY A 202 4.80 11.92 -8.88
C GLY A 202 4.20 11.42 -10.20
N GLY A 203 4.45 10.16 -10.55
CA GLY A 203 3.79 9.51 -11.69
C GLY A 203 2.28 9.50 -11.50
N LEU A 204 1.81 9.06 -10.33
CA LEU A 204 0.39 9.09 -10.01
C LEU A 204 -0.17 10.53 -9.91
N GLU A 205 0.57 11.48 -9.31
CA GLU A 205 0.14 12.90 -9.28
C GLU A 205 -0.13 13.45 -10.69
N SER A 206 0.73 13.08 -11.64
CA SER A 206 0.60 13.51 -13.03
C SER A 206 -0.62 12.91 -13.73
N LEU A 207 -0.83 11.61 -13.56
CA LEU A 207 -2.02 10.90 -14.08
C LEU A 207 -3.32 11.46 -13.48
N PHE A 208 -3.32 11.71 -12.18
CA PHE A 208 -4.49 12.25 -11.49
C PHE A 208 -4.83 13.68 -11.98
N ARG A 209 -3.81 14.53 -12.13
CA ARG A 209 -4.00 15.89 -12.67
C ARG A 209 -4.50 15.85 -14.12
N GLU A 210 -4.00 14.94 -14.93
CA GLU A 210 -4.48 14.75 -16.30
C GLU A 210 -5.95 14.33 -16.34
N ALA A 211 -6.34 13.38 -15.46
CA ALA A 211 -7.70 12.84 -15.43
C ALA A 211 -8.74 13.80 -14.83
N THR A 212 -8.35 14.64 -13.88
CA THR A 212 -9.29 15.43 -13.06
C THR A 212 -9.12 16.96 -13.19
N GLY A 213 -7.97 17.43 -13.65
CA GLY A 213 -7.59 18.85 -13.62
C GLY A 213 -7.27 19.38 -12.23
N GLN A 214 -7.18 18.52 -11.21
CA GLN A 214 -6.92 18.88 -9.82
C GLN A 214 -5.63 18.23 -9.30
N GLU A 215 -5.11 18.74 -8.18
CA GLU A 215 -4.02 18.07 -7.46
C GLU A 215 -4.58 16.96 -6.57
N ILE A 216 -3.90 15.82 -6.54
CA ILE A 216 -4.23 14.73 -5.60
C ILE A 216 -3.93 15.16 -4.17
N SER A 217 -4.70 14.69 -3.19
CA SER A 217 -4.40 14.97 -1.79
C SER A 217 -3.01 14.44 -1.40
N LYS A 218 -2.36 15.13 -0.47
CA LYS A 218 -1.06 14.70 0.06
C LYS A 218 -1.20 13.61 1.14
N TYR A 219 -2.04 12.63 0.84
CA TYR A 219 -2.24 11.42 1.64
C TYR A 219 -1.68 10.23 0.87
N TYR A 220 -0.85 9.46 1.56
CA TYR A 220 -0.15 8.33 0.99
C TYR A 220 -0.41 7.06 1.80
N ARG A 221 -0.59 5.95 1.12
CA ARG A 221 -0.57 4.62 1.73
C ARG A 221 0.46 3.76 1.02
N PRO A 222 1.43 3.19 1.75
CA PRO A 222 2.41 2.30 1.13
C PRO A 222 1.74 1.02 0.65
N PRO A 223 2.00 0.58 -0.62
CA PRO A 223 1.53 -0.69 -1.14
C PRO A 223 1.82 -1.85 -0.18
N GLN A 224 0.83 -2.74 0.00
CA GLN A 224 0.91 -3.92 0.85
C GLN A 224 1.21 -3.61 2.34
N GLY A 225 1.17 -2.35 2.75
CA GLY A 225 1.62 -1.93 4.08
C GLY A 225 3.13 -2.11 4.31
N LYS A 226 3.92 -2.27 3.24
CA LYS A 226 5.37 -2.38 3.34
C LYS A 226 6.02 -1.01 3.42
N TYR A 227 6.82 -0.82 4.44
CA TYR A 227 7.48 0.46 4.69
C TYR A 227 8.87 0.29 5.33
N SER A 228 9.64 1.34 5.26
CA SER A 228 10.84 1.54 6.07
C SER A 228 10.78 2.93 6.69
N GLU A 229 11.57 3.17 7.72
CA GLU A 229 11.72 4.50 8.32
C GLU A 229 12.18 5.52 7.27
N ALA A 230 13.07 5.11 6.37
CA ALA A 230 13.53 5.91 5.25
C ALA A 230 12.38 6.33 4.32
N ASN A 231 11.49 5.41 3.98
CA ASN A 231 10.34 5.72 3.12
C ASN A 231 9.33 6.65 3.78
N LEU A 232 9.11 6.52 5.10
CA LEU A 232 8.27 7.45 5.84
C LEU A 232 8.85 8.88 5.82
N LYS A 233 10.18 9.02 5.95
CA LYS A 233 10.89 10.30 5.81
C LYS A 233 10.75 10.86 4.40
N MET A 234 10.95 10.04 3.37
CA MET A 234 10.78 10.46 1.97
C MET A 234 9.36 10.96 1.69
N ALA A 235 8.33 10.25 2.18
CA ALA A 235 6.95 10.70 2.06
C ALA A 235 6.72 12.04 2.76
N GLN A 236 7.23 12.21 3.98
CA GLN A 236 7.16 13.45 4.75
C GLN A 236 7.88 14.61 4.05
N GLU A 237 9.07 14.40 3.48
CA GLU A 237 9.83 15.41 2.72
C GLU A 237 9.08 15.88 1.47
N LEU A 238 8.29 14.99 0.84
CA LEU A 238 7.40 15.32 -0.28
C LEU A 238 6.07 15.95 0.17
N GLY A 239 5.91 16.21 1.48
CA GLY A 239 4.72 16.84 2.06
C GLY A 239 3.55 15.87 2.28
N TYR A 240 3.78 14.57 2.19
CA TYR A 240 2.74 13.58 2.40
C TYR A 240 2.53 13.24 3.88
N LYS A 241 1.27 12.89 4.22
CA LYS A 241 0.90 12.19 5.43
C LYS A 241 0.68 10.71 5.07
N THR A 242 1.32 9.80 5.81
CA THR A 242 1.22 8.36 5.55
C THR A 242 0.11 7.74 6.40
N PHE A 243 -0.75 6.94 5.79
CA PHE A 243 -1.85 6.27 6.49
C PHE A 243 -1.77 4.76 6.35
N PHE A 244 -1.59 4.07 7.48
CA PHE A 244 -1.77 2.64 7.64
C PHE A 244 -3.24 2.34 7.99
N TRP A 245 -3.51 1.36 8.82
CA TRP A 245 -4.85 0.99 9.30
C TRP A 245 -4.78 0.32 10.66
N SER A 246 -5.88 0.32 11.40
CA SER A 246 -6.03 -0.43 12.66
C SER A 246 -7.09 -1.52 12.57
N LEU A 247 -7.87 -1.55 11.49
CA LEU A 247 -8.86 -2.58 11.23
C LEU A 247 -8.85 -2.93 9.75
N ALA A 248 -8.70 -4.22 9.45
CA ALA A 248 -8.80 -4.79 8.11
C ALA A 248 -9.27 -6.25 8.20
N TYR A 249 -9.73 -6.77 7.08
CA TYR A 249 -9.95 -8.19 6.87
C TYR A 249 -9.42 -8.60 5.50
N VAL A 250 -9.30 -9.90 5.25
CA VAL A 250 -8.73 -10.40 4.00
C VAL A 250 -9.81 -10.42 2.94
N ASP A 251 -9.91 -9.34 2.14
CA ASP A 251 -10.91 -9.14 1.10
C ASP A 251 -10.34 -8.95 -0.33
N TRP A 252 -9.02 -8.98 -0.48
CA TRP A 252 -8.33 -8.69 -1.75
C TRP A 252 -8.13 -9.90 -2.68
N TYR A 253 -8.33 -11.14 -2.20
CA TYR A 253 -8.20 -12.32 -3.04
C TYR A 253 -9.43 -12.52 -3.94
N ALA A 254 -9.26 -12.38 -5.27
CA ALA A 254 -10.37 -12.52 -6.22
C ALA A 254 -11.04 -13.91 -6.16
N ASP A 255 -10.25 -14.96 -5.96
CA ASP A 255 -10.72 -16.35 -6.01
C ASP A 255 -11.10 -16.93 -4.63
N ASN A 256 -10.91 -16.18 -3.55
CA ASN A 256 -11.17 -16.62 -2.19
C ASN A 256 -11.73 -15.48 -1.35
N GLN A 257 -12.91 -15.02 -1.73
CA GLN A 257 -13.63 -13.98 -0.99
C GLN A 257 -14.23 -14.54 0.31
N PRO A 258 -14.13 -13.80 1.42
CA PRO A 258 -14.82 -14.19 2.66
C PRO A 258 -16.34 -14.16 2.47
N THR A 259 -17.03 -15.01 3.21
CA THR A 259 -18.49 -14.93 3.29
C THR A 259 -18.91 -13.64 4.00
N LYS A 260 -20.18 -13.27 3.85
CA LYS A 260 -20.79 -12.13 4.57
C LYS A 260 -20.63 -12.29 6.09
N GLU A 261 -20.88 -13.49 6.61
CA GLU A 261 -20.77 -13.81 8.02
C GLU A 261 -19.35 -13.65 8.54
N GLU A 262 -18.35 -14.16 7.82
CA GLU A 262 -16.93 -14.01 8.15
C GLU A 262 -16.49 -12.54 8.11
N ALA A 263 -16.97 -11.77 7.12
CA ALA A 263 -16.70 -10.34 7.04
C ALA A 263 -17.26 -9.57 8.22
N PHE A 264 -18.55 -9.82 8.60
CA PHE A 264 -19.14 -9.19 9.76
C PHE A 264 -18.47 -9.62 11.07
N GLU A 265 -18.15 -10.89 11.26
CA GLU A 265 -17.41 -11.35 12.44
C GLU A 265 -16.11 -10.54 12.62
N LYS A 266 -15.35 -10.33 11.55
CA LYS A 266 -14.08 -9.58 11.61
C LYS A 266 -14.31 -8.09 11.82
N LEU A 267 -15.19 -7.49 11.01
CA LEU A 267 -15.37 -6.04 10.97
C LEU A 267 -16.13 -5.50 12.19
N LEU A 268 -17.10 -6.23 12.69
CA LEU A 268 -17.84 -5.83 13.90
C LEU A 268 -17.11 -6.21 15.20
N GLY A 269 -16.43 -7.37 15.23
CA GLY A 269 -15.69 -7.81 16.41
C GLY A 269 -14.38 -7.04 16.66
N ARG A 270 -13.85 -6.38 15.63
CA ARG A 270 -12.58 -5.61 15.73
C ARG A 270 -12.75 -4.11 15.70
N ILE A 271 -14.00 -3.61 15.53
CA ILE A 271 -14.23 -2.18 15.50
C ILE A 271 -13.91 -1.57 16.87
N HIS A 272 -13.30 -0.40 16.88
CA HIS A 272 -12.95 0.34 18.09
C HIS A 272 -13.02 1.85 17.84
N PRO A 273 -13.16 2.68 18.88
CA PRO A 273 -13.05 4.12 18.74
C PRO A 273 -11.76 4.54 18.06
N GLY A 274 -11.84 5.49 17.14
CA GLY A 274 -10.71 5.97 16.37
C GLY A 274 -10.19 5.02 15.28
N ALA A 275 -10.91 3.94 14.94
CA ALA A 275 -10.44 2.96 13.96
C ALA A 275 -10.28 3.56 12.56
N LEU A 276 -9.10 3.33 11.97
CA LEU A 276 -8.86 3.54 10.56
C LEU A 276 -9.05 2.20 9.84
N VAL A 277 -10.11 2.13 9.04
CA VAL A 277 -10.59 0.89 8.40
C VAL A 277 -10.03 0.79 6.98
N LEU A 278 -9.37 -0.32 6.68
CA LEU A 278 -8.95 -0.67 5.32
C LEU A 278 -9.90 -1.69 4.71
N LEU A 279 -10.43 -1.33 3.55
CA LEU A 279 -11.22 -2.18 2.66
C LEU A 279 -10.64 -2.09 1.24
N HIS A 280 -11.02 -3.02 0.36
CA HIS A 280 -10.61 -2.99 -1.04
C HIS A 280 -11.84 -2.86 -1.96
N ASN A 281 -11.74 -1.97 -2.95
CA ASN A 281 -12.81 -1.80 -3.95
C ASN A 281 -13.01 -3.04 -4.82
N THR A 282 -11.98 -3.87 -4.95
CA THR A 282 -12.02 -5.10 -5.74
C THR A 282 -12.83 -6.24 -5.11
N SER A 283 -13.25 -6.08 -3.83
CA SER A 283 -13.99 -7.09 -3.08
C SER A 283 -15.49 -7.06 -3.38
N PRO A 284 -16.06 -8.09 -4.04
CA PRO A 284 -17.51 -8.20 -4.19
C PRO A 284 -18.22 -8.40 -2.83
N THR A 285 -17.55 -9.02 -1.85
CA THR A 285 -18.12 -9.14 -0.50
C THR A 285 -18.22 -7.78 0.16
N THR A 286 -17.15 -6.96 0.15
CA THR A 286 -17.18 -5.58 0.65
C THR A 286 -18.30 -4.78 0.01
N ALA A 287 -18.39 -4.78 -1.33
CA ALA A 287 -19.43 -4.06 -2.05
C ALA A 287 -20.85 -4.51 -1.66
N ALA A 288 -21.04 -5.81 -1.47
CA ALA A 288 -22.36 -6.38 -1.13
C ALA A 288 -22.80 -6.11 0.30
N ILE A 289 -21.85 -5.95 1.24
CA ILE A 289 -22.20 -5.79 2.67
C ILE A 289 -22.11 -4.35 3.17
N LEU A 290 -21.50 -3.42 2.43
CA LEU A 290 -21.11 -2.11 2.96
C LEU A 290 -22.28 -1.33 3.53
N ASP A 291 -23.42 -1.27 2.83
CA ASP A 291 -24.63 -0.59 3.29
C ASP A 291 -25.11 -1.13 4.66
N GLU A 292 -25.18 -2.45 4.81
CA GLU A 292 -25.56 -3.07 6.09
C GLU A 292 -24.47 -2.90 7.16
N LEU A 293 -23.20 -2.93 6.77
CA LEU A 293 -22.09 -2.73 7.69
C LEU A 293 -22.08 -1.33 8.28
N LEU A 294 -22.28 -0.30 7.44
CA LEU A 294 -22.39 1.09 7.90
C LEU A 294 -23.58 1.26 8.84
N THR A 295 -24.76 0.70 8.49
CA THR A 295 -25.93 0.68 9.37
C THR A 295 -25.61 0.09 10.76
N LYS A 296 -24.91 -1.07 10.78
CA LYS A 296 -24.55 -1.72 12.05
C LYS A 296 -23.58 -0.88 12.88
N TRP A 297 -22.62 -0.23 12.27
CA TRP A 297 -21.70 0.67 12.98
C TRP A 297 -22.43 1.90 13.53
N GLU A 298 -23.39 2.49 12.78
CA GLU A 298 -24.25 3.56 13.27
C GLU A 298 -25.11 3.10 14.46
N GLU A 299 -25.72 1.89 14.40
CA GLU A 299 -26.46 1.29 15.51
C GLU A 299 -25.59 1.03 16.75
N MET A 300 -24.29 0.74 16.57
CA MET A 300 -23.30 0.64 17.64
C MET A 300 -22.87 2.03 18.18
N GLY A 301 -23.35 3.12 17.57
CA GLY A 301 -23.08 4.50 17.95
C GLY A 301 -21.82 5.09 17.33
N TYR A 302 -21.27 4.49 16.27
CA TYR A 302 -20.14 5.07 15.54
C TYR A 302 -20.60 6.13 14.53
N SER A 303 -19.78 7.15 14.34
CA SER A 303 -19.84 8.15 13.28
C SER A 303 -18.65 8.03 12.35
N PHE A 304 -18.76 8.62 11.16
CA PHE A 304 -17.70 8.56 10.12
C PHE A 304 -16.99 9.90 10.02
N GLY A 305 -15.67 9.87 10.11
CA GLY A 305 -14.80 11.05 10.00
C GLY A 305 -13.89 11.02 8.78
N THR A 306 -13.22 12.14 8.53
CA THR A 306 -12.23 12.30 7.46
C THR A 306 -10.81 12.06 7.98
N LEU A 307 -9.88 11.65 7.09
CA LEU A 307 -8.46 11.56 7.47
C LEU A 307 -7.83 12.92 7.79
N GLU A 308 -8.45 14.03 7.38
CA GLU A 308 -8.05 15.37 7.80
C GLU A 308 -8.32 15.58 9.28
N GLU A 309 -9.51 15.21 9.75
CA GLU A 309 -9.87 15.27 11.20
C GLU A 309 -8.94 14.36 12.02
N LEU A 310 -8.71 13.13 11.56
CA LEU A 310 -7.76 12.23 12.22
C LEU A 310 -6.37 12.85 12.32
N ALA A 311 -5.83 13.38 11.23
CA ALA A 311 -4.49 13.96 11.24
C ALA A 311 -4.41 15.25 12.07
N ALA A 312 -5.51 16.00 12.20
CA ALA A 312 -5.57 17.20 13.01
C ALA A 312 -5.60 16.89 14.54
N SER A 313 -6.05 15.71 14.95
CA SER A 313 -6.08 15.31 16.37
C SER A 313 -4.67 15.05 16.96
N PHE A 314 -3.64 14.99 16.13
CA PHE A 314 -2.24 14.80 16.54
C PHE A 314 -1.40 16.10 16.57
N VAL A 315 -1.99 17.27 16.33
CA VAL A 315 -1.30 18.57 16.27
C VAL A 315 -1.34 19.31 17.60
#